data_c7f1d9d4675acfb36d5c5cd676159d6a
#
_entry.id   c7f1d9d4675acfb36d5c5cd676159d6a
#
_cell.length_a   1.000
_cell.length_b   1.000
_cell.length_c   1.000
_cell.angle_alpha   90.00
_cell.angle_beta   90.00
_cell.angle_gamma   90.00
#
_symmetry.space_group_name_H-M   'P 1'
#
loop_
_entity.id
_entity.type
_entity.pdbx_description
1 polymer ?
#
loop_
_entity_poly.entity_id
_entity_poly.type
_entity_poly.pdbx_seq_one_letter_code
_entity_poly.pdbx_strand_id
1 'polypeptide(L)'
;MDGEIVNFIKVWLSAYVSLSYCYVAAKIVPKGAIRLMTVIPVVSLFLVLPLNLHSMHLGGTSAFFIAWLANFKLLMFAFGKGPLSDPSISLPRFVVIACLPVKIQQNPPPNAKASKKGHKSPLNYATKVLLLALLLRLYDYSEHKHSKLILFLYCFHIYFCLEIMLAISA
;
A
#
# COMPACT_ATOMS: atom_id res chain seq x y z
N MET A 1 10.65 20.12 -10.96
CA MET A 1 10.67 19.22 -9.79
C MET A 1 9.74 19.71 -8.68
N ASP A 2 9.71 21.01 -8.39
CA ASP A 2 8.90 21.54 -7.29
C ASP A 2 7.39 21.29 -7.42
N GLY A 3 6.85 21.34 -8.64
CA GLY A 3 5.42 21.05 -8.88
C GLY A 3 5.01 19.61 -8.62
N GLU A 4 5.88 18.64 -8.88
CA GLU A 4 5.61 17.20 -8.63
C GLU A 4 5.56 16.88 -7.14
N ILE A 5 6.49 17.45 -6.37
CA ILE A 5 6.52 17.29 -4.90
C ILE A 5 5.27 17.89 -4.29
N VAL A 6 4.86 19.07 -4.76
CA VAL A 6 3.62 19.72 -4.31
C VAL A 6 2.39 18.86 -4.63
N ASN A 7 2.33 18.29 -5.84
CA ASN A 7 1.25 17.39 -6.21
C ASN A 7 1.26 16.10 -5.38
N PHE A 8 2.42 15.53 -5.10
CA PHE A 8 2.58 14.38 -4.22
C PHE A 8 2.04 14.68 -2.81
N ILE A 9 2.43 15.82 -2.23
CA ILE A 9 1.93 16.25 -0.91
C ILE A 9 0.40 16.41 -0.94
N LYS A 10 -0.15 17.03 -1.98
CA LYS A 10 -1.61 17.21 -2.14
C LYS A 10 -2.34 15.85 -2.20
N VAL A 11 -1.82 14.89 -2.96
CA VAL A 11 -2.37 13.53 -3.07
C VAL A 11 -2.42 12.85 -1.71
N TRP A 12 -1.31 12.87 -0.97
CA TRP A 12 -1.25 12.23 0.35
C TRP A 12 -2.06 12.96 1.41
N LEU A 13 -2.13 14.29 1.37
CA LEU A 13 -2.99 15.08 2.25
C LEU A 13 -4.48 14.78 1.97
N SER A 14 -4.87 14.70 0.69
CA SER A 14 -6.24 14.33 0.30
C SER A 14 -6.59 12.92 0.76
N ALA A 15 -5.64 11.99 0.65
CA ALA A 15 -5.81 10.62 1.16
C ALA A 15 -5.99 10.60 2.69
N TYR A 16 -5.18 11.38 3.42
CA TYR A 16 -5.31 11.51 4.87
C TYR A 16 -6.69 12.05 5.29
N VAL A 17 -7.16 13.12 4.66
CA VAL A 17 -8.48 13.72 4.93
C VAL A 17 -9.61 12.73 4.65
N SER A 18 -9.52 12.03 3.50
CA SER A 18 -10.52 11.02 3.11
C SER A 18 -10.56 9.82 4.06
N LEU A 19 -9.40 9.36 4.54
CA LEU A 19 -9.34 8.29 5.55
C LEU A 19 -9.87 8.75 6.90
N SER A 20 -9.62 10.01 7.28
CA SER A 20 -10.18 10.60 8.50
C SER A 20 -11.71 10.67 8.42
N TYR A 21 -12.26 11.03 7.26
CA TYR A 21 -13.70 10.96 7.01
C TYR A 21 -14.23 9.52 7.18
N CYS A 22 -13.58 8.52 6.59
CA CYS A 22 -13.99 7.11 6.75
C CYS A 22 -13.95 6.66 8.22
N TYR A 23 -12.96 7.11 8.98
CA TYR A 23 -12.84 6.81 10.40
C TYR A 23 -13.99 7.39 11.22
N VAL A 24 -14.36 8.65 10.97
CA VAL A 24 -15.49 9.30 11.66
C VAL A 24 -16.81 8.66 11.23
N ALA A 25 -17.00 8.45 9.93
CA ALA A 25 -18.19 7.80 9.40
C ALA A 25 -18.43 6.40 10.00
N ALA A 26 -17.37 5.67 10.27
CA ALA A 26 -17.44 4.34 10.87
C ALA A 26 -17.98 4.33 12.30
N LYS A 27 -17.88 5.44 13.02
CA LYS A 27 -18.45 5.57 14.37
C LYS A 27 -19.94 5.78 14.37
N ILE A 28 -20.46 6.32 13.26
CA ILE A 28 -21.89 6.72 13.12
C ILE A 28 -22.65 5.66 12.34
N VAL A 29 -22.01 5.08 11.30
CA VAL A 29 -22.67 4.21 10.33
C VAL A 29 -22.46 2.73 10.69
N PRO A 30 -23.53 1.92 10.76
CA PRO A 30 -23.40 0.48 11.05
C PRO A 30 -22.66 -0.24 9.93
N LYS A 31 -22.02 -1.37 10.29
CA LYS A 31 -21.29 -2.23 9.36
C LYS A 31 -22.24 -2.79 8.29
N GLY A 32 -21.79 -2.93 7.06
CA GLY A 32 -22.52 -3.52 5.95
C GLY A 32 -22.71 -2.57 4.78
N ALA A 33 -23.80 -2.75 4.02
CA ALA A 33 -24.06 -2.03 2.78
C ALA A 33 -24.12 -0.50 2.96
N ILE A 34 -24.68 -0.02 4.08
CA ILE A 34 -24.79 1.42 4.35
C ILE A 34 -23.39 2.03 4.51
N ARG A 35 -22.50 1.39 5.27
CA ARG A 35 -21.10 1.84 5.40
C ARG A 35 -20.36 1.76 4.07
N LEU A 36 -20.64 0.74 3.26
CA LEU A 36 -20.07 0.62 1.92
C LEU A 36 -20.42 1.83 1.07
N MET A 37 -21.69 2.25 1.06
CA MET A 37 -22.14 3.45 0.32
C MET A 37 -21.41 4.72 0.75
N THR A 38 -21.09 4.87 2.04
CA THR A 38 -20.32 6.03 2.53
C THR A 38 -18.83 5.95 2.18
N VAL A 39 -18.29 4.75 1.95
CA VAL A 39 -16.87 4.53 1.62
C VAL A 39 -16.64 4.55 0.11
N ILE A 40 -17.62 4.19 -0.73
CA ILE A 40 -17.50 4.17 -2.20
C ILE A 40 -16.96 5.49 -2.79
N PRO A 41 -17.43 6.70 -2.39
CA PRO A 41 -16.87 7.94 -2.93
C PRO A 41 -15.38 8.08 -2.67
N VAL A 42 -14.90 7.64 -1.50
CA VAL A 42 -13.49 7.66 -1.14
C VAL A 42 -12.70 6.63 -1.97
N VAL A 43 -13.26 5.44 -2.17
CA VAL A 43 -12.67 4.41 -3.05
C VAL A 43 -12.49 4.94 -4.48
N SER A 44 -13.52 5.61 -5.02
CA SER A 44 -13.45 6.23 -6.35
C SER A 44 -12.41 7.35 -6.41
N LEU A 45 -12.36 8.20 -5.38
CA LEU A 45 -11.35 9.25 -5.27
C LEU A 45 -9.93 8.66 -5.26
N PHE A 46 -9.70 7.57 -4.54
CA PHE A 46 -8.41 6.91 -4.44
C PHE A 46 -7.91 6.30 -5.75
N LEU A 47 -8.81 5.95 -6.67
CA LEU A 47 -8.45 5.52 -8.01
C LEU A 47 -7.97 6.69 -8.88
N VAL A 48 -8.51 7.89 -8.67
CA VAL A 48 -8.18 9.07 -9.48
C VAL A 48 -6.97 9.84 -8.93
N LEU A 49 -6.78 9.87 -7.60
CA LEU A 49 -5.73 10.66 -6.94
C LEU A 49 -4.32 10.43 -7.53
N PRO A 50 -3.85 9.19 -7.73
CA PRO A 50 -2.49 8.95 -8.26
C PRO A 50 -2.31 9.42 -9.70
N LEU A 51 -3.38 9.60 -10.48
CA LEU A 51 -3.32 10.08 -11.87
C LEU A 51 -2.85 11.53 -11.96
N ASN A 52 -2.88 12.29 -10.87
CA ASN A 52 -2.33 13.65 -10.81
C ASN A 52 -0.80 13.69 -10.70
N LEU A 53 -0.16 12.54 -10.61
CA LEU A 53 1.30 12.41 -10.52
C LEU A 53 1.85 11.99 -11.89
N HIS A 54 2.76 12.76 -12.43
CA HIS A 54 3.36 12.50 -13.75
C HIS A 54 4.61 11.63 -13.63
N SER A 55 5.27 11.65 -12.47
CA SER A 55 6.42 10.79 -12.20
C SER A 55 5.99 9.33 -12.09
N MET A 56 6.58 8.45 -12.89
CA MET A 56 6.28 7.02 -12.89
C MET A 56 6.54 6.38 -11.51
N HIS A 57 7.60 6.79 -10.82
CA HIS A 57 7.95 6.25 -9.50
C HIS A 57 6.98 6.73 -8.42
N LEU A 58 6.75 8.04 -8.32
CA LEU A 58 5.84 8.61 -7.33
C LEU A 58 4.39 8.22 -7.60
N GLY A 59 3.97 8.26 -8.88
CA GLY A 59 2.64 7.87 -9.30
C GLY A 59 2.38 6.39 -9.08
N GLY A 60 3.29 5.51 -9.54
CA GLY A 60 3.17 4.06 -9.38
C GLY A 60 3.15 3.62 -7.91
N THR A 61 4.05 4.16 -7.09
CA THR A 61 4.09 3.87 -5.65
C THR A 61 2.81 4.35 -4.96
N SER A 62 2.37 5.59 -5.24
CA SER A 62 1.13 6.13 -4.67
C SER A 62 -0.10 5.34 -5.13
N ALA A 63 -0.17 4.94 -6.41
CA ALA A 63 -1.24 4.11 -6.93
C ALA A 63 -1.32 2.77 -6.19
N PHE A 64 -0.18 2.13 -5.95
CA PHE A 64 -0.15 0.88 -5.20
C PHE A 64 -0.67 1.04 -3.77
N PHE A 65 -0.19 2.03 -3.03
CA PHE A 65 -0.58 2.21 -1.63
C PHE A 65 -2.01 2.75 -1.48
N ILE A 66 -2.41 3.70 -2.31
CA ILE A 66 -3.70 4.39 -2.18
C ILE A 66 -4.77 3.67 -2.99
N ALA A 67 -4.57 3.50 -4.31
CA ALA A 67 -5.61 2.96 -5.19
C ALA A 67 -5.78 1.44 -5.05
N TRP A 68 -4.74 0.71 -4.68
CA TRP A 68 -4.83 -0.74 -4.47
C TRP A 68 -5.02 -1.07 -2.99
N LEU A 69 -3.97 -0.90 -2.18
CA LEU A 69 -3.93 -1.42 -0.81
C LEU A 69 -4.97 -0.80 0.11
N ALA A 70 -5.09 0.55 0.10
CA ALA A 70 -6.06 1.24 0.94
C ALA A 70 -7.49 0.93 0.51
N ASN A 71 -7.78 0.86 -0.78
CA ASN A 71 -9.11 0.53 -1.28
C ASN A 71 -9.56 -0.88 -0.87
N PHE A 72 -8.69 -1.90 -1.01
CA PHE A 72 -9.04 -3.25 -0.55
C PHE A 72 -9.35 -3.28 0.95
N LYS A 73 -8.54 -2.59 1.75
CA LYS A 73 -8.77 -2.54 3.20
C LYS A 73 -10.03 -1.77 3.56
N LEU A 74 -10.35 -0.68 2.85
CA LEU A 74 -11.58 0.07 3.05
C LEU A 74 -12.82 -0.75 2.67
N LEU A 75 -12.76 -1.53 1.61
CA LEU A 75 -13.85 -2.44 1.24
C LEU A 75 -14.07 -3.50 2.33
N MET A 76 -13.01 -4.14 2.83
CA MET A 76 -13.13 -5.07 3.95
C MET A 76 -13.66 -4.40 5.21
N PHE A 77 -13.22 -3.19 5.50
CA PHE A 77 -13.67 -2.38 6.62
C PHE A 77 -15.17 -2.04 6.55
N ALA A 78 -15.71 -1.77 5.37
CA ALA A 78 -17.13 -1.52 5.18
C ALA A 78 -17.99 -2.70 5.70
N PHE A 79 -17.54 -3.93 5.48
CA PHE A 79 -18.19 -5.14 5.96
C PHE A 79 -17.79 -5.53 7.40
N GLY A 80 -17.03 -4.70 8.10
CA GLY A 80 -16.56 -4.98 9.45
C GLY A 80 -15.50 -6.06 9.53
N LYS A 81 -14.80 -6.33 8.44
CA LYS A 81 -13.70 -7.30 8.34
C LYS A 81 -12.35 -6.59 8.20
N GLY A 82 -11.30 -7.29 8.52
CA GLY A 82 -9.93 -6.80 8.35
C GLY A 82 -9.42 -5.91 9.48
N PRO A 83 -8.16 -5.47 9.35
CA PRO A 83 -7.41 -4.81 10.43
C PRO A 83 -7.95 -3.43 10.82
N LEU A 84 -8.72 -2.77 9.95
CA LEU A 84 -9.31 -1.47 10.20
C LEU A 84 -10.60 -1.51 11.02
N SER A 85 -11.16 -2.72 11.23
CA SER A 85 -12.46 -2.90 11.91
C SER A 85 -12.38 -2.96 13.42
N ASP A 86 -11.19 -2.92 14.00
CA ASP A 86 -10.98 -2.91 15.43
C ASP A 86 -11.39 -1.55 16.02
N PRO A 87 -12.36 -1.51 16.97
CA PRO A 87 -12.85 -0.27 17.56
C PRO A 87 -11.83 0.47 18.42
N SER A 88 -10.76 -0.19 18.84
CA SER A 88 -9.71 0.37 19.70
C SER A 88 -8.66 1.19 18.93
N ILE A 89 -8.73 1.23 17.60
CA ILE A 89 -7.72 1.89 16.76
C ILE A 89 -7.87 3.41 16.83
N SER A 90 -6.76 4.11 17.12
CA SER A 90 -6.67 5.57 17.01
C SER A 90 -6.61 6.03 15.55
N LEU A 91 -7.03 7.27 15.26
CA LEU A 91 -7.02 7.83 13.92
C LEU A 91 -5.67 7.71 13.20
N PRO A 92 -4.52 8.11 13.79
CA PRO A 92 -3.24 7.99 13.09
C PRO A 92 -2.89 6.53 12.78
N ARG A 93 -3.20 5.60 13.69
CA ARG A 93 -2.99 4.17 13.47
C ARG A 93 -3.91 3.62 12.37
N PHE A 94 -5.14 4.09 12.29
CA PHE A 94 -6.08 3.75 11.21
C PHE A 94 -5.51 4.14 9.84
N VAL A 95 -5.00 5.38 9.69
CA VAL A 95 -4.40 5.87 8.45
C VAL A 95 -3.16 5.06 8.07
N VAL A 96 -2.27 4.81 9.03
CA VAL A 96 -1.05 4.02 8.81
C VAL A 96 -1.39 2.61 8.36
N ILE A 97 -2.33 1.95 9.04
CA ILE A 97 -2.76 0.59 8.68
C ILE A 97 -3.48 0.57 7.33
N ALA A 98 -4.25 1.60 6.98
CA ALA A 98 -4.91 1.68 5.68
C ALA A 98 -3.89 1.77 4.54
N CYS A 99 -2.93 2.67 4.65
CA CYS A 99 -1.97 2.96 3.58
C CYS A 99 -0.79 1.98 3.53
N LEU A 100 -0.35 1.41 4.66
CA LEU A 100 0.83 0.55 4.71
C LEU A 100 0.47 -0.93 4.85
N PRO A 101 1.29 -1.84 4.31
CA PRO A 101 1.08 -3.29 4.42
C PRO A 101 1.49 -3.82 5.80
N VAL A 102 0.92 -3.24 6.87
CA VAL A 102 1.21 -3.64 8.26
C VAL A 102 0.44 -4.91 8.59
N LYS A 103 1.15 -5.93 9.06
CA LYS A 103 0.55 -7.12 9.67
C LYS A 103 0.28 -6.82 11.15
N ILE A 104 -0.99 -6.74 11.53
CA ILE A 104 -1.36 -6.72 12.94
C ILE A 104 -1.19 -8.15 13.45
N GLN A 105 -0.18 -8.37 14.30
CA GLN A 105 -0.11 -9.59 15.08
C GLN A 105 -1.27 -9.56 16.09
N GLN A 106 -2.35 -10.27 15.76
CA GLN A 106 -3.30 -10.66 16.78
C GLN A 106 -2.55 -11.59 17.74
N ASN A 107 -2.54 -11.25 19.02
CA ASN A 107 -1.94 -12.11 20.04
C ASN A 107 -2.47 -13.54 19.85
N PRO A 108 -1.61 -14.53 19.59
CA PRO A 108 -2.08 -15.91 19.46
C PRO A 108 -2.73 -16.32 20.79
N PRO A 109 -3.82 -17.09 20.77
CA PRO A 109 -4.41 -17.63 21.99
C PRO A 109 -3.31 -18.40 22.76
N PRO A 110 -3.31 -18.38 24.10
CA PRO A 110 -2.20 -18.89 24.94
C PRO A 110 -1.83 -20.36 24.75
N ASN A 111 -2.55 -21.11 23.91
CA ASN A 111 -2.34 -22.53 23.63
C ASN A 111 -1.95 -22.85 22.17
N ALA A 112 -1.63 -21.87 21.34
CA ALA A 112 -1.06 -22.17 20.03
C ALA A 112 0.43 -22.54 20.19
N LYS A 113 0.72 -23.85 20.13
CA LYS A 113 2.09 -24.39 20.02
C LYS A 113 2.84 -23.57 18.97
N ALA A 114 4.00 -23.04 19.36
CA ALA A 114 4.88 -22.23 18.53
C ALA A 114 5.05 -22.90 17.16
N SER A 115 4.25 -22.50 16.19
CA SER A 115 4.50 -22.80 14.79
C SER A 115 5.82 -22.10 14.47
N LYS A 116 6.84 -22.89 14.12
CA LYS A 116 8.18 -22.47 13.76
C LYS A 116 8.08 -21.21 12.90
N LYS A 117 8.50 -20.06 13.44
CA LYS A 117 8.84 -18.89 12.66
C LYS A 117 9.78 -19.38 11.57
N GLY A 118 9.31 -19.48 10.34
CA GLY A 118 10.19 -19.69 9.20
C GLY A 118 11.23 -18.59 9.27
N HIS A 119 12.43 -18.94 9.64
CA HIS A 119 13.60 -18.06 9.69
C HIS A 119 13.80 -17.56 8.26
N LYS A 120 13.18 -16.42 7.93
CA LYS A 120 13.43 -15.73 6.67
C LYS A 120 14.87 -15.27 6.73
N SER A 121 15.76 -16.08 6.16
CA SER A 121 17.20 -15.84 6.17
C SER A 121 17.49 -14.43 5.66
N PRO A 122 18.29 -13.62 6.35
CA PRO A 122 18.74 -12.30 5.88
C PRO A 122 19.41 -12.39 4.51
N LEU A 123 19.97 -13.56 4.16
CA LEU A 123 20.50 -13.88 2.86
C LEU A 123 19.47 -13.72 1.73
N ASN A 124 18.21 -14.05 2.00
CA ASN A 124 17.13 -13.94 1.01
C ASN A 124 16.78 -12.48 0.69
N TYR A 125 16.90 -11.57 1.68
CA TYR A 125 16.72 -10.13 1.46
C TYR A 125 17.92 -9.50 0.75
N ALA A 126 19.13 -9.89 1.12
CA ALA A 126 20.37 -9.44 0.46
C ALA A 126 20.36 -9.83 -1.03
N THR A 127 19.92 -11.04 -1.36
CA THR A 127 19.80 -11.52 -2.75
C THR A 127 18.76 -10.68 -3.53
N LYS A 128 17.63 -10.32 -2.91
CA LYS A 128 16.60 -9.50 -3.55
C LYS A 128 17.06 -8.07 -3.80
N VAL A 129 17.77 -7.47 -2.84
CA VAL A 129 18.37 -6.13 -2.99
C VAL A 129 19.45 -6.15 -4.08
N LEU A 130 20.26 -7.19 -4.13
CA LEU A 130 21.28 -7.35 -5.16
C LEU A 130 20.66 -7.53 -6.56
N LEU A 131 19.59 -8.33 -6.67
CA LEU A 131 18.83 -8.49 -7.91
C LEU A 131 18.19 -7.15 -8.35
N LEU A 132 17.66 -6.37 -7.42
CA LEU A 132 17.10 -5.04 -7.72
C LEU A 132 18.20 -4.10 -8.22
N ALA A 133 19.38 -4.08 -7.57
CA ALA A 133 20.51 -3.26 -7.98
C ALA A 133 21.04 -3.67 -9.37
N LEU A 134 21.07 -4.96 -9.67
CA LEU A 134 21.44 -5.48 -10.98
C LEU A 134 20.42 -5.08 -12.05
N LEU A 135 19.13 -5.10 -11.71
CA LEU A 135 18.04 -4.71 -12.59
C LEU A 135 18.09 -3.22 -12.91
N LEU A 136 18.43 -2.37 -11.93
CA LEU A 136 18.67 -0.93 -12.15
C LEU A 136 19.86 -0.68 -13.08
N ARG A 137 20.93 -1.46 -12.97
CA ARG A 137 22.09 -1.40 -13.88
C ARG A 137 21.73 -1.85 -15.31
N LEU A 138 20.90 -2.86 -15.45
CA LEU A 138 20.35 -3.30 -16.74
C LEU A 138 19.48 -2.22 -17.39
N TYR A 139 18.81 -1.41 -16.59
CA TYR A 139 17.98 -0.30 -17.07
C TYR A 139 18.82 0.77 -17.78
N ASP A 140 19.95 1.19 -17.17
CA ASP A 140 20.91 2.14 -17.76
C ASP A 140 21.46 1.63 -19.11
N TYR A 141 21.65 0.31 -19.23
CA TYR A 141 22.15 -0.31 -20.47
C TYR A 141 21.07 -0.49 -21.55
N SER A 142 19.79 -0.59 -21.15
CA SER A 142 18.66 -0.92 -22.03
C SER A 142 18.00 0.30 -22.69
N GLU A 143 18.38 1.52 -22.35
CA GLU A 143 17.74 2.77 -22.82
C GLU A 143 17.68 2.90 -24.36
N HIS A 144 18.37 2.04 -25.10
CA HIS A 144 18.53 2.15 -26.56
C HIS A 144 17.88 1.04 -27.40
N LYS A 145 17.23 0.00 -26.83
CA LYS A 145 16.96 -1.14 -27.72
C LYS A 145 15.55 -1.70 -27.87
N HIS A 146 14.66 -1.76 -26.92
CA HIS A 146 13.32 -2.32 -27.17
C HIS A 146 12.29 -1.88 -26.11
N SER A 147 11.24 -1.20 -26.55
CA SER A 147 10.11 -0.75 -25.70
C SER A 147 9.45 -1.88 -24.88
N LYS A 148 9.36 -3.08 -25.44
CA LYS A 148 8.78 -4.25 -24.75
C LYS A 148 9.68 -4.81 -23.64
N LEU A 149 11.00 -4.73 -23.82
CA LEU A 149 11.98 -5.17 -22.83
C LEU A 149 12.00 -4.22 -21.65
N ILE A 150 11.87 -2.94 -21.87
CA ILE A 150 11.77 -1.90 -20.85
C ILE A 150 10.52 -2.13 -20.01
N LEU A 151 9.37 -2.43 -20.62
CA LEU A 151 8.12 -2.72 -19.90
C LEU A 151 8.26 -3.95 -19.01
N PHE A 152 8.91 -5.01 -19.49
CA PHE A 152 9.16 -6.24 -18.74
C PHE A 152 10.08 -5.99 -17.54
N LEU A 153 11.19 -5.26 -17.75
CA LEU A 153 12.09 -4.83 -16.68
C LEU A 153 11.36 -3.99 -15.63
N TYR A 154 10.44 -3.14 -16.07
CA TYR A 154 9.63 -2.30 -15.19
C TYR A 154 8.70 -3.13 -14.29
N CYS A 155 8.06 -4.17 -14.83
CA CYS A 155 7.24 -5.09 -14.05
C CYS A 155 8.07 -5.80 -12.95
N PHE A 156 9.26 -6.25 -13.27
CA PHE A 156 10.19 -6.86 -12.29
C PHE A 156 10.66 -5.86 -11.24
N HIS A 157 10.97 -4.64 -11.65
CA HIS A 157 11.36 -3.57 -10.74
C HIS A 157 10.26 -3.30 -9.70
N ILE A 158 9.02 -3.10 -10.14
CA ILE A 158 7.88 -2.91 -9.25
C ILE A 158 7.70 -4.12 -8.33
N TYR A 159 7.77 -5.33 -8.86
CA TYR A 159 7.64 -6.56 -8.07
C TYR A 159 8.67 -6.63 -6.94
N PHE A 160 9.95 -6.40 -7.23
CA PHE A 160 11.00 -6.43 -6.22
C PHE A 160 10.89 -5.29 -5.21
N CYS A 161 10.54 -4.09 -5.65
CA CYS A 161 10.28 -2.97 -4.74
C CYS A 161 9.16 -3.29 -3.75
N LEU A 162 8.05 -3.87 -4.23
CA LEU A 162 6.92 -4.27 -3.41
C LEU A 162 7.30 -5.38 -2.42
N GLU A 163 8.07 -6.37 -2.88
CA GLU A 163 8.48 -7.48 -2.03
C GLU A 163 9.45 -7.03 -0.92
N ILE A 164 10.36 -6.09 -1.22
CA ILE A 164 11.25 -5.48 -0.23
C ILE A 164 10.44 -4.63 0.76
N MET A 165 9.50 -3.81 0.28
CA MET A 165 8.62 -3.02 1.13
C MET A 165 7.79 -3.89 2.08
N LEU A 166 7.22 -4.99 1.57
CA LEU A 166 6.49 -5.96 2.38
C LEU A 166 7.38 -6.65 3.40
N ALA A 167 8.64 -6.87 3.06
CA ALA A 167 9.62 -7.47 3.95
C ALA A 167 10.02 -6.55 5.11
N ILE A 168 10.18 -5.26 4.84
CA ILE A 168 10.51 -4.24 5.86
C ILE A 168 9.33 -4.04 6.82
N SER A 169 8.08 -4.18 6.34
CA SER A 169 6.87 -4.00 7.14
C SER A 169 6.38 -5.27 7.87
N ALA A 170 7.05 -6.41 7.70
CA ALA A 170 6.69 -7.71 8.28
C ALA A 170 7.44 -8.05 9.54
#